data_9a5bea71d3c3d5f912546e91a62320b2
#
_entry.id   9a5bea71d3c3d5f912546e91a62320b2
#
_cell.length_a   1.000
_cell.length_b   1.000
_cell.length_c   1.000
_cell.angle_alpha   90.00
_cell.angle_beta   90.00
_cell.angle_gamma   90.00
#
_symmetry.space_group_name_H-M   'P 1'
#
loop_
_entity.id
_entity.type
_entity.pdbx_description
1 polymer ?
#
loop_
_entity_poly.entity_id
_entity_poly.type
_entity_poly.pdbx_seq_one_letter_code
_entity_poly.pdbx_strand_id
1 'polypeptide(L)'
;MKPYIFGHRGASGYEIENTISAYKKAVDMGAGIEADVQLTQDNKLICFHDPFFVIGSDYYVVRKLTLNEIREKNFEDNRKVPLVKEVFDNFKENSTYLRYSFDILEKNAGLALLTIIRNNLLLQNIEITDRRLYVLSFLRKHSKKANLVYTIAEHINKISDKTLNLKRLRKLDIKVINIRCKRNVEDLFKEIIDNGFKCYIWDVNTKLNMRKVINMNYSGEIVSAIYTDYPDKLNQLMEDHFK
;
A
#
# COMPACT_ATOMS: atom_id res chain seq x y z
N MET A 1 -17.41 -8.15 11.62
CA MET A 1 -16.68 -7.29 10.64
C MET A 1 -15.53 -8.11 10.08
N LYS A 2 -15.14 -7.95 8.81
CA LYS A 2 -14.01 -8.68 8.22
C LYS A 2 -12.91 -7.69 7.77
N PRO A 3 -11.61 -8.09 7.74
CA PRO A 3 -10.53 -7.27 7.22
C PRO A 3 -10.79 -6.85 5.77
N TYR A 4 -10.32 -5.65 5.37
CA TYR A 4 -10.26 -5.30 3.97
C TYR A 4 -9.04 -5.95 3.32
N ILE A 5 -9.16 -6.39 2.07
CA ILE A 5 -8.05 -6.99 1.33
C ILE A 5 -7.51 -5.99 0.32
N PHE A 6 -6.19 -5.78 0.33
CA PHE A 6 -5.47 -5.12 -0.75
C PHE A 6 -4.64 -6.15 -1.52
N GLY A 7 -4.74 -6.16 -2.85
CA GLY A 7 -3.78 -6.85 -3.71
C GLY A 7 -2.46 -6.06 -3.69
N HIS A 8 -1.42 -6.65 -3.10
CA HIS A 8 -0.09 -6.05 -2.97
C HIS A 8 0.57 -5.91 -4.34
N ARG A 9 0.74 -4.67 -4.78
CA ARG A 9 1.13 -4.30 -6.15
C ARG A 9 0.18 -4.88 -7.22
N GLY A 10 -1.10 -5.01 -6.87
CA GLY A 10 -2.11 -5.79 -7.56
C GLY A 10 -2.12 -7.26 -7.12
N ALA A 11 -2.65 -8.16 -7.95
CA ALA A 11 -2.54 -9.60 -7.71
C ALA A 11 -1.18 -10.12 -8.21
N SER A 12 -0.09 -9.65 -7.60
CA SER A 12 1.31 -9.85 -8.05
C SER A 12 1.77 -11.30 -7.99
N GLY A 13 1.04 -12.18 -7.31
CA GLY A 13 1.26 -13.64 -7.36
C GLY A 13 0.82 -14.29 -8.67
N TYR A 14 0.13 -13.55 -9.56
CA TYR A 14 -0.43 -14.03 -10.83
C TYR A 14 -0.06 -13.17 -12.03
N GLU A 15 0.15 -11.89 -11.83
CA GLU A 15 0.43 -10.90 -12.87
C GLU A 15 1.68 -10.10 -12.50
N ILE A 16 2.27 -9.43 -13.47
CA ILE A 16 3.42 -8.57 -13.23
C ILE A 16 3.00 -7.41 -12.31
N GLU A 17 3.71 -7.26 -11.21
CA GLU A 17 3.46 -6.25 -10.18
C GLU A 17 3.39 -4.82 -10.73
N ASN A 18 2.61 -3.96 -10.09
CA ASN A 18 2.47 -2.55 -10.42
C ASN A 18 2.03 -2.29 -11.88
N THR A 19 1.21 -3.18 -12.46
CA THR A 19 0.63 -3.05 -13.80
C THR A 19 -0.90 -2.99 -13.76
N ILE A 20 -1.51 -2.45 -14.81
CA ILE A 20 -2.99 -2.42 -14.93
C ILE A 20 -3.58 -3.84 -14.93
N SER A 21 -2.90 -4.83 -15.52
CA SER A 21 -3.35 -6.24 -15.48
C SER A 21 -3.39 -6.79 -14.06
N ALA A 22 -2.33 -6.55 -13.27
CA ALA A 22 -2.28 -6.97 -11.87
C ALA A 22 -3.37 -6.31 -11.02
N TYR A 23 -3.62 -5.02 -11.22
CA TYR A 23 -4.67 -4.30 -10.51
C TYR A 23 -6.07 -4.79 -10.91
N LYS A 24 -6.31 -4.99 -12.21
CA LYS A 24 -7.57 -5.56 -12.69
C LYS A 24 -7.82 -6.94 -12.06
N LYS A 25 -6.81 -7.79 -12.07
CA LYS A 25 -6.89 -9.12 -11.45
C LYS A 25 -7.23 -9.05 -9.97
N ALA A 26 -6.62 -8.12 -9.22
CA ALA A 26 -6.92 -7.91 -7.80
C ALA A 26 -8.38 -7.47 -7.59
N VAL A 27 -8.87 -6.53 -8.39
CA VAL A 27 -10.26 -6.04 -8.33
C VAL A 27 -11.25 -7.15 -8.70
N ASP A 28 -10.98 -7.93 -9.74
CA ASP A 28 -11.80 -9.08 -10.16
C ASP A 28 -11.88 -10.16 -9.06
N MET A 29 -10.86 -10.24 -8.19
CA MET A 29 -10.80 -11.10 -7.00
C MET A 29 -11.40 -10.45 -5.74
N GLY A 30 -12.05 -9.27 -5.86
CA GLY A 30 -12.71 -8.58 -4.75
C GLY A 30 -11.76 -7.83 -3.80
N ALA A 31 -10.54 -7.54 -4.22
CA ALA A 31 -9.57 -6.77 -3.44
C ALA A 31 -9.47 -5.31 -3.90
N GLY A 32 -8.96 -4.44 -3.03
CA GLY A 32 -8.50 -3.11 -3.39
C GLY A 32 -7.11 -3.15 -4.04
N ILE A 33 -6.66 -2.00 -4.50
CA ILE A 33 -5.37 -1.82 -5.16
C ILE A 33 -4.36 -1.28 -4.16
N GLU A 34 -3.24 -1.97 -4.03
CA GLU A 34 -2.04 -1.37 -3.47
C GLU A 34 -1.01 -1.18 -4.59
N ALA A 35 -0.27 -0.08 -4.54
CA ALA A 35 0.74 0.27 -5.53
C ALA A 35 1.86 1.12 -4.93
N ASP A 36 3.09 0.85 -5.40
CA ASP A 36 4.25 1.69 -5.12
C ASP A 36 4.32 2.84 -6.13
N VAL A 37 4.52 4.08 -5.65
CA VAL A 37 4.52 5.23 -6.55
C VAL A 37 5.76 6.10 -6.40
N GLN A 38 6.28 6.55 -7.54
CA GLN A 38 7.42 7.45 -7.63
C GLN A 38 7.32 8.38 -8.83
N LEU A 39 8.16 9.41 -8.86
CA LEU A 39 8.20 10.38 -9.94
C LEU A 39 9.28 10.05 -10.97
N THR A 40 8.98 10.29 -12.23
CA THR A 40 9.95 10.35 -13.33
C THR A 40 10.70 11.69 -13.36
N GLN A 41 11.69 11.84 -14.25
CA GLN A 41 12.41 13.08 -14.47
C GLN A 41 11.47 14.25 -14.84
N ASP A 42 10.48 13.97 -15.70
CA ASP A 42 9.47 14.93 -16.16
C ASP A 42 8.27 15.03 -15.20
N ASN A 43 8.45 14.62 -13.93
CA ASN A 43 7.48 14.70 -12.84
C ASN A 43 6.14 13.99 -13.12
N LYS A 44 6.16 12.91 -13.88
CA LYS A 44 5.00 12.02 -14.02
C LYS A 44 4.96 11.04 -12.85
N LEU A 45 3.81 10.89 -12.22
CA LEU A 45 3.62 9.93 -11.13
C LEU A 45 3.28 8.57 -11.70
N ILE A 46 4.20 7.61 -11.56
CA ILE A 46 4.11 6.25 -12.07
C ILE A 46 3.97 5.22 -10.97
N CYS A 47 3.44 4.04 -11.29
CA CYS A 47 3.43 2.88 -10.42
C CYS A 47 4.65 2.01 -10.74
N PHE A 48 5.63 2.00 -9.84
CA PHE A 48 6.85 1.21 -9.98
C PHE A 48 7.58 1.15 -8.64
N HIS A 49 7.99 -0.05 -8.22
CA HIS A 49 8.54 -0.26 -6.87
C HIS A 49 9.98 0.23 -6.72
N ASP A 50 10.89 -0.24 -7.57
CA ASP A 50 12.31 0.02 -7.38
C ASP A 50 12.70 1.42 -7.87
N PRO A 51 13.63 2.12 -7.21
CA PRO A 51 14.13 3.40 -7.71
C PRO A 51 14.99 3.26 -8.97
N PHE A 52 15.29 2.04 -9.37
CA PHE A 52 16.05 1.70 -10.57
C PHE A 52 15.59 0.36 -11.15
N PHE A 53 15.97 0.09 -12.39
CA PHE A 53 15.82 -1.20 -13.05
C PHE A 53 17.03 -1.52 -13.94
N VAL A 54 17.18 -2.78 -14.28
CA VAL A 54 18.28 -3.29 -15.11
C VAL A 54 17.70 -3.93 -16.38
N ILE A 55 18.28 -3.68 -17.54
CA ILE A 55 17.97 -4.36 -18.80
C ILE A 55 19.27 -4.78 -19.42
N GLY A 56 19.49 -6.08 -19.59
CA GLY A 56 20.79 -6.63 -20.00
C GLY A 56 21.86 -6.25 -18.97
N SER A 57 22.89 -5.50 -19.39
CA SER A 57 23.95 -4.97 -18.53
C SER A 57 23.72 -3.53 -18.06
N ASP A 58 22.68 -2.87 -18.56
CA ASP A 58 22.47 -1.44 -18.37
C ASP A 58 21.62 -1.15 -17.13
N TYR A 59 22.06 -0.18 -16.34
CA TYR A 59 21.40 0.26 -15.12
C TYR A 59 20.71 1.61 -15.33
N TYR A 60 19.43 1.65 -15.01
CA TYR A 60 18.57 2.81 -15.23
C TYR A 60 17.94 3.28 -13.91
N VAL A 61 18.13 4.56 -13.59
CA VAL A 61 17.50 5.20 -12.42
C VAL A 61 16.20 5.88 -12.86
N VAL A 62 15.07 5.47 -12.31
CA VAL A 62 13.73 5.96 -12.69
C VAL A 62 13.65 7.49 -12.65
N ARG A 63 14.17 8.11 -11.59
CA ARG A 63 14.14 9.58 -11.41
C ARG A 63 14.96 10.36 -12.44
N LYS A 64 15.82 9.69 -13.20
CA LYS A 64 16.66 10.30 -14.26
C LYS A 64 16.09 10.12 -15.67
N LEU A 65 14.96 9.45 -15.80
CA LEU A 65 14.29 9.16 -17.07
C LEU A 65 12.93 9.83 -17.13
N THR A 66 12.55 10.29 -18.30
CA THR A 66 11.18 10.70 -18.60
C THR A 66 10.27 9.47 -18.72
N LEU A 67 8.95 9.67 -18.62
CA LEU A 67 7.99 8.60 -18.82
C LEU A 67 8.16 7.91 -20.20
N ASN A 68 8.38 8.70 -21.26
CA ASN A 68 8.57 8.16 -22.61
C ASN A 68 9.81 7.27 -22.67
N GLU A 69 10.95 7.74 -22.14
CA GLU A 69 12.17 6.93 -22.10
C GLU A 69 11.99 5.63 -21.32
N ILE A 70 11.22 5.63 -20.22
CA ILE A 70 10.90 4.39 -19.47
C ILE A 70 10.02 3.46 -20.33
N ARG A 71 9.01 3.98 -21.00
CA ARG A 71 8.07 3.19 -21.80
C ARG A 71 8.67 2.63 -23.09
N GLU A 72 9.74 3.26 -23.61
CA GLU A 72 10.51 2.77 -24.76
C GLU A 72 11.47 1.64 -24.38
N LYS A 73 11.67 1.37 -23.07
CA LYS A 73 12.54 0.26 -22.65
C LYS A 73 11.87 -1.09 -22.85
N ASN A 74 12.63 -2.02 -23.37
CA ASN A 74 12.21 -3.41 -23.54
C ASN A 74 12.45 -4.18 -22.24
N PHE A 75 11.52 -4.10 -21.30
CA PHE A 75 11.59 -4.91 -20.08
C PHE A 75 11.48 -6.39 -20.43
N GLU A 76 12.28 -7.25 -19.78
CA GLU A 76 12.29 -8.71 -20.02
C GLU A 76 10.92 -9.35 -19.79
N ASP A 77 10.14 -8.83 -18.86
CA ASP A 77 8.79 -9.27 -18.53
C ASP A 77 7.70 -8.57 -19.35
N ASN A 78 8.06 -7.72 -20.32
CA ASN A 78 7.14 -6.95 -21.16
C ASN A 78 6.19 -6.02 -20.38
N ARG A 79 6.53 -5.62 -19.15
CA ARG A 79 5.68 -4.73 -18.34
C ARG A 79 5.45 -3.39 -19.02
N LYS A 80 4.23 -2.89 -18.86
CA LYS A 80 3.88 -1.52 -19.19
C LYS A 80 3.71 -0.73 -17.90
N VAL A 81 4.60 0.25 -17.68
CA VAL A 81 4.59 1.08 -16.47
C VAL A 81 3.44 2.08 -16.55
N PRO A 82 2.43 1.98 -15.66
CA PRO A 82 1.27 2.87 -15.71
C PRO A 82 1.51 4.17 -14.95
N LEU A 83 0.82 5.23 -15.39
CA LEU A 83 0.61 6.43 -14.58
C LEU A 83 -0.44 6.14 -13.51
N VAL A 84 -0.31 6.77 -12.33
CA VAL A 84 -1.37 6.74 -11.32
C VAL A 84 -2.71 7.26 -11.86
N LYS A 85 -2.67 8.26 -12.77
CA LYS A 85 -3.88 8.73 -13.45
C LYS A 85 -4.53 7.63 -14.29
N GLU A 86 -3.74 6.83 -15.02
CA GLU A 86 -4.26 5.70 -15.80
C GLU A 86 -4.90 4.64 -14.89
N VAL A 87 -4.35 4.42 -13.68
CA VAL A 87 -4.99 3.53 -12.70
C VAL A 87 -6.38 4.06 -12.35
N PHE A 88 -6.53 5.34 -11.99
CA PHE A 88 -7.84 5.89 -11.66
C PHE A 88 -8.81 5.87 -12.87
N ASP A 89 -8.33 6.15 -14.07
CA ASP A 89 -9.15 6.15 -15.28
C ASP A 89 -9.68 4.74 -15.61
N ASN A 90 -8.88 3.69 -15.35
CA ASN A 90 -9.29 2.28 -15.57
C ASN A 90 -10.32 1.78 -14.56
N PHE A 91 -10.33 2.32 -13.34
CA PHE A 91 -11.18 1.83 -12.26
C PHE A 91 -12.21 2.86 -11.77
N LYS A 92 -12.51 3.90 -12.55
CA LYS A 92 -13.45 4.97 -12.17
C LYS A 92 -14.85 4.47 -11.85
N GLU A 93 -15.32 3.41 -12.52
CA GLU A 93 -16.64 2.80 -12.28
C GLU A 93 -16.72 2.09 -10.93
N ASN A 94 -15.57 1.68 -10.39
CA ASN A 94 -15.44 1.02 -9.09
C ASN A 94 -15.23 2.03 -7.93
N SER A 95 -15.17 3.33 -8.21
CA SER A 95 -14.71 4.39 -7.29
C SER A 95 -15.51 4.52 -5.99
N THR A 96 -16.75 4.00 -5.94
CA THR A 96 -17.62 4.08 -4.76
C THR A 96 -17.21 3.11 -3.65
N TYR A 97 -16.62 1.97 -3.98
CA TYR A 97 -16.27 0.89 -3.03
C TYR A 97 -14.80 0.46 -3.08
N LEU A 98 -14.10 0.74 -4.17
CA LEU A 98 -12.70 0.38 -4.33
C LEU A 98 -11.81 1.30 -3.49
N ARG A 99 -10.95 0.69 -2.66
CA ARG A 99 -9.93 1.42 -1.91
C ARG A 99 -8.57 1.26 -2.59
N TYR A 100 -7.77 2.32 -2.46
CA TYR A 100 -6.40 2.39 -2.96
C TYR A 100 -5.45 2.66 -1.79
N SER A 101 -4.34 1.94 -1.74
CA SER A 101 -3.24 2.17 -0.82
C SER A 101 -1.98 2.46 -1.63
N PHE A 102 -1.42 3.66 -1.53
CA PHE A 102 -0.21 4.01 -2.24
C PHE A 102 0.98 4.13 -1.30
N ASP A 103 1.98 3.27 -1.49
CA ASP A 103 3.29 3.42 -0.84
C ASP A 103 4.15 4.39 -1.66
N ILE A 104 4.59 5.47 -1.02
CA ILE A 104 5.30 6.54 -1.71
C ILE A 104 6.82 6.42 -1.50
N LEU A 105 7.58 6.35 -2.58
CA LEU A 105 9.03 6.24 -2.51
C LEU A 105 9.70 7.56 -2.12
N GLU A 106 9.07 8.70 -2.42
CA GLU A 106 9.63 10.01 -2.12
C GLU A 106 8.55 11.04 -1.72
N LYS A 107 8.96 12.05 -0.96
CA LYS A 107 8.08 13.11 -0.45
C LYS A 107 7.31 13.84 -1.57
N ASN A 108 7.95 14.09 -2.70
CA ASN A 108 7.35 14.81 -3.82
C ASN A 108 6.32 13.95 -4.58
N ALA A 109 6.52 12.61 -4.63
CA ALA A 109 5.51 11.69 -5.15
C ALA A 109 4.22 11.78 -4.33
N GLY A 110 4.32 11.83 -3.00
CA GLY A 110 3.16 12.04 -2.13
C GLY A 110 2.45 13.37 -2.38
N LEU A 111 3.17 14.46 -2.66
CA LEU A 111 2.57 15.75 -2.99
C LEU A 111 1.86 15.71 -4.36
N ALA A 112 2.48 15.11 -5.36
CA ALA A 112 1.86 14.91 -6.68
C ALA A 112 0.59 14.05 -6.56
N LEU A 113 0.63 12.97 -5.78
CA LEU A 113 -0.53 12.13 -5.49
C LEU A 113 -1.66 12.94 -4.84
N LEU A 114 -1.37 13.75 -3.81
CA LEU A 114 -2.37 14.61 -3.17
C LEU A 114 -3.03 15.58 -4.16
N THR A 115 -2.29 16.07 -5.14
CA THR A 115 -2.83 16.96 -6.19
C THR A 115 -3.80 16.21 -7.10
N ILE A 116 -3.44 15.00 -7.53
CA ILE A 116 -4.31 14.14 -8.36
C ILE A 116 -5.59 13.78 -7.60
N ILE A 117 -5.47 13.38 -6.33
CA ILE A 117 -6.60 13.00 -5.47
C ILE A 117 -7.60 14.14 -5.31
N ARG A 118 -7.13 15.36 -5.05
CA ARG A 118 -8.00 16.53 -4.88
C ARG A 118 -8.82 16.83 -6.13
N ASN A 119 -8.21 16.70 -7.29
CA ASN A 119 -8.85 16.95 -8.57
C ASN A 119 -9.91 15.90 -8.92
N ASN A 120 -9.86 14.72 -8.31
CA ASN A 120 -10.77 13.60 -8.59
C ASN A 120 -11.77 13.30 -7.45
N LEU A 121 -11.80 14.08 -6.37
CA LEU A 121 -12.71 13.92 -5.22
C LEU A 121 -12.61 12.55 -4.51
N LEU A 122 -11.49 11.84 -4.63
CA LEU A 122 -11.31 10.46 -4.16
C LEU A 122 -10.67 10.33 -2.76
N LEU A 123 -10.62 11.43 -1.98
CA LEU A 123 -9.92 11.46 -0.68
C LEU A 123 -10.35 10.37 0.32
N GLN A 124 -11.59 9.90 0.22
CA GLN A 124 -12.13 8.94 1.19
C GLN A 124 -11.59 7.52 0.99
N ASN A 125 -11.32 7.15 -0.26
CA ASN A 125 -10.97 5.78 -0.64
C ASN A 125 -9.46 5.58 -0.85
N ILE A 126 -8.66 6.63 -0.65
CA ILE A 126 -7.23 6.58 -0.90
C ILE A 126 -6.46 6.73 0.40
N GLU A 127 -5.52 5.84 0.61
CA GLU A 127 -4.55 5.83 1.69
C GLU A 127 -3.16 6.10 1.14
N ILE A 128 -2.38 6.91 1.86
CA ILE A 128 -0.98 7.18 1.54
C ILE A 128 -0.12 6.61 2.63
N THR A 129 0.73 5.68 2.26
CA THR A 129 1.56 4.89 3.15
C THR A 129 3.03 5.35 3.07
N ASP A 130 3.68 5.50 4.21
CA ASP A 130 5.13 5.76 4.28
C ASP A 130 5.68 5.34 5.65
N ARG A 131 6.94 4.88 5.67
CA ARG A 131 7.68 4.55 6.89
C ARG A 131 8.42 5.75 7.50
N ARG A 132 8.49 6.87 6.80
CA ARG A 132 9.20 8.09 7.21
C ARG A 132 8.23 9.10 7.82
N LEU A 133 8.22 9.19 9.13
CA LEU A 133 7.31 10.07 9.86
C LEU A 133 7.43 11.55 9.44
N TYR A 134 8.61 12.01 9.03
CA TYR A 134 8.79 13.37 8.53
C TYR A 134 8.07 13.60 7.19
N VAL A 135 7.96 12.58 6.34
CA VAL A 135 7.19 12.63 5.08
C VAL A 135 5.70 12.74 5.39
N LEU A 136 5.17 11.87 6.26
CA LEU A 136 3.77 11.93 6.68
C LEU A 136 3.44 13.27 7.36
N SER A 137 4.37 13.81 8.16
CA SER A 137 4.25 15.17 8.73
C SER A 137 4.16 16.25 7.66
N PHE A 138 4.95 16.13 6.61
CA PHE A 138 4.91 17.05 5.48
C PHE A 138 3.58 16.95 4.73
N LEU A 139 3.11 15.76 4.41
CA LEU A 139 1.85 15.55 3.71
C LEU A 139 0.66 16.07 4.53
N ARG A 140 0.64 15.87 5.85
CA ARG A 140 -0.40 16.38 6.75
C ARG A 140 -0.50 17.91 6.73
N LYS A 141 0.62 18.63 6.54
CA LYS A 141 0.60 20.10 6.36
C LYS A 141 -0.10 20.51 5.06
N HIS A 142 -0.01 19.69 4.00
CA HIS A 142 -0.61 19.96 2.70
C HIS A 142 -2.05 19.44 2.57
N SER A 143 -2.43 18.44 3.37
CA SER A 143 -3.80 17.92 3.42
C SER A 143 -4.18 17.48 4.83
N LYS A 144 -5.12 18.19 5.45
CA LYS A 144 -5.68 17.82 6.75
C LYS A 144 -6.56 16.56 6.69
N LYS A 145 -7.11 16.24 5.50
CA LYS A 145 -8.08 15.17 5.29
C LYS A 145 -7.48 13.89 4.67
N ALA A 146 -6.21 13.91 4.27
CA ALA A 146 -5.58 12.72 3.68
C ALA A 146 -5.55 11.56 4.70
N ASN A 147 -5.89 10.35 4.25
CA ASN A 147 -5.74 9.15 5.04
C ASN A 147 -4.27 8.72 4.98
N LEU A 148 -3.55 8.92 6.07
CA LEU A 148 -2.14 8.59 6.18
C LEU A 148 -1.96 7.31 7.00
N VAL A 149 -1.17 6.39 6.49
CA VAL A 149 -0.81 5.12 7.13
C VAL A 149 0.69 5.12 7.43
N TYR A 150 1.05 4.74 8.64
CA TYR A 150 2.45 4.64 9.04
C TYR A 150 2.91 3.19 9.00
N THR A 151 3.81 2.87 8.06
CA THR A 151 4.46 1.56 7.99
C THR A 151 5.68 1.55 8.89
N ILE A 152 5.74 0.64 9.86
CA ILE A 152 6.91 0.53 10.73
C ILE A 152 8.08 -0.17 10.02
N ALA A 153 9.30 0.18 10.43
CA ALA A 153 10.49 -0.50 9.93
C ALA A 153 10.55 -1.96 10.45
N GLU A 154 11.03 -2.87 9.63
CA GLU A 154 11.02 -4.31 9.91
C GLU A 154 11.77 -4.74 11.17
N HIS A 155 12.80 -3.98 11.56
CA HIS A 155 13.55 -4.25 12.80
C HIS A 155 12.79 -3.90 14.08
N ILE A 156 11.67 -3.19 13.99
CA ILE A 156 10.84 -2.84 15.16
C ILE A 156 10.10 -4.10 15.63
N ASN A 157 10.38 -4.48 16.87
CA ASN A 157 9.81 -5.68 17.51
C ASN A 157 8.94 -5.35 18.72
N LYS A 158 8.73 -4.07 19.01
CA LYS A 158 7.88 -3.59 20.11
C LYS A 158 7.28 -2.23 19.76
N ILE A 159 6.00 -2.03 20.06
CA ILE A 159 5.27 -0.79 19.86
C ILE A 159 5.19 -0.02 21.19
N SER A 160 5.87 1.10 21.26
CA SER A 160 5.87 1.97 22.43
C SER A 160 6.32 3.38 22.04
N ASP A 161 6.13 4.38 22.91
CA ASP A 161 6.67 5.73 22.67
C ASP A 161 8.21 5.77 22.55
N LYS A 162 8.91 4.75 23.07
CA LYS A 162 10.37 4.64 22.96
C LYS A 162 10.82 4.15 21.58
N THR A 163 10.03 3.27 20.95
CA THR A 163 10.34 2.66 19.64
C THR A 163 9.70 3.39 18.48
N LEU A 164 8.51 3.95 18.71
CA LEU A 164 7.76 4.76 17.75
C LEU A 164 7.29 6.02 18.45
N ASN A 165 7.35 7.16 17.80
CA ASN A 165 6.83 8.41 18.33
C ASN A 165 5.28 8.44 18.24
N LEU A 166 4.61 7.64 19.10
CA LEU A 166 3.15 7.47 19.08
C LEU A 166 2.40 8.78 19.32
N LYS A 167 2.94 9.65 20.20
CA LYS A 167 2.41 11.01 20.41
C LYS A 167 2.39 11.82 19.12
N ARG A 168 3.45 11.69 18.31
CA ARG A 168 3.53 12.38 17.02
C ARG A 168 2.53 11.80 16.02
N LEU A 169 2.36 10.47 15.97
CA LEU A 169 1.34 9.83 15.12
C LEU A 169 -0.05 10.35 15.45
N ARG A 170 -0.43 10.40 16.74
CA ARG A 170 -1.73 10.97 17.17
C ARG A 170 -1.88 12.45 16.78
N LYS A 171 -0.84 13.28 16.97
CA LYS A 171 -0.85 14.70 16.58
C LYS A 171 -1.02 14.89 15.07
N LEU A 172 -0.57 13.92 14.28
CA LEU A 172 -0.74 13.92 12.82
C LEU A 172 -2.06 13.28 12.37
N ASP A 173 -2.95 12.91 13.31
CA ASP A 173 -4.18 12.17 13.03
C ASP A 173 -3.94 10.92 12.17
N ILE A 174 -2.83 10.22 12.42
CA ILE A 174 -2.56 8.91 11.85
C ILE A 174 -3.21 7.87 12.75
N LYS A 175 -4.12 7.10 12.19
CA LYS A 175 -4.95 6.13 12.94
C LYS A 175 -4.53 4.69 12.69
N VAL A 176 -3.68 4.47 11.71
CA VAL A 176 -3.32 3.13 11.22
C VAL A 176 -1.82 2.95 11.29
N ILE A 177 -1.40 1.83 11.86
CA ILE A 177 -0.03 1.33 11.81
C ILE A 177 -0.02 0.06 10.95
N ASN A 178 0.83 0.05 9.93
CA ASN A 178 1.03 -1.08 9.02
C ASN A 178 2.31 -1.83 9.39
N ILE A 179 2.21 -3.16 9.53
CA ILE A 179 3.31 -4.04 9.96
C ILE A 179 3.49 -5.22 9.01
N ARG A 180 4.72 -5.72 8.90
CA ARG A 180 4.99 -6.94 8.17
C ARG A 180 4.53 -8.19 8.93
N CYS A 181 3.98 -9.17 8.22
CA CYS A 181 3.67 -10.49 8.76
C CYS A 181 4.96 -11.25 9.08
N LYS A 182 5.35 -11.24 10.33
CA LYS A 182 6.56 -11.91 10.83
C LYS A 182 6.25 -12.72 12.10
N ARG A 183 7.26 -13.38 12.69
CA ARG A 183 7.08 -14.32 13.82
C ARG A 183 6.26 -13.71 14.98
N ASN A 184 6.55 -12.48 15.37
CA ASN A 184 5.92 -11.78 16.49
C ASN A 184 4.76 -10.84 16.09
N VAL A 185 4.12 -11.08 14.93
CA VAL A 185 3.06 -10.23 14.41
C VAL A 185 1.86 -10.10 15.36
N GLU A 186 1.53 -11.16 16.11
CA GLU A 186 0.44 -11.14 17.10
C GLU A 186 0.74 -10.22 18.28
N ASP A 187 1.97 -10.22 18.78
CA ASP A 187 2.36 -9.35 19.88
C ASP A 187 2.34 -7.89 19.44
N LEU A 188 2.87 -7.61 18.25
CA LEU A 188 2.81 -6.27 17.65
C LEU A 188 1.37 -5.81 17.41
N PHE A 189 0.49 -6.70 16.95
CA PHE A 189 -0.94 -6.39 16.78
C PHE A 189 -1.57 -5.97 18.12
N LYS A 190 -1.40 -6.76 19.18
CA LYS A 190 -1.92 -6.44 20.52
C LYS A 190 -1.41 -5.08 20.99
N GLU A 191 -0.11 -4.84 20.89
CA GLU A 191 0.50 -3.57 21.29
C GLU A 191 -0.02 -2.38 20.46
N ILE A 192 -0.33 -2.56 19.18
CA ILE A 192 -0.95 -1.53 18.33
C ILE A 192 -2.35 -1.20 18.84
N ILE A 193 -3.16 -2.23 19.12
CA ILE A 193 -4.53 -2.05 19.64
C ILE A 193 -4.49 -1.39 21.04
N ASP A 194 -3.64 -1.84 21.94
CA ASP A 194 -3.48 -1.24 23.29
C ASP A 194 -3.10 0.25 23.24
N ASN A 195 -2.41 0.67 22.18
CA ASN A 195 -2.07 2.07 21.95
C ASN A 195 -3.16 2.87 21.19
N GLY A 196 -4.31 2.26 20.88
CA GLY A 196 -5.47 2.90 20.27
C GLY A 196 -5.34 3.13 18.76
N PHE A 197 -4.50 2.33 18.07
CA PHE A 197 -4.37 2.37 16.62
C PHE A 197 -5.04 1.16 15.97
N LYS A 198 -5.47 1.31 14.72
CA LYS A 198 -5.84 0.21 13.83
C LYS A 198 -4.59 -0.44 13.28
N CYS A 199 -4.66 -1.75 13.02
CA CYS A 199 -3.54 -2.52 12.48
C CYS A 199 -3.84 -2.97 11.05
N TYR A 200 -2.89 -2.73 10.13
CA TYR A 200 -2.80 -3.34 8.82
C TYR A 200 -1.60 -4.29 8.81
N ILE A 201 -1.69 -5.37 8.01
CA ILE A 201 -0.62 -6.36 7.93
C ILE A 201 -0.31 -6.67 6.46
N TRP A 202 0.96 -6.53 6.08
CA TRP A 202 1.45 -6.84 4.73
C TRP A 202 2.32 -8.10 4.70
N ASP A 203 2.63 -8.62 3.50
CA ASP A 203 3.38 -9.88 3.26
C ASP A 203 2.63 -11.12 3.78
N VAL A 204 1.31 -11.16 3.57
CA VAL A 204 0.45 -12.28 4.01
C VAL A 204 0.20 -13.21 2.83
N ASN A 205 1.23 -13.98 2.42
CA ASN A 205 1.24 -14.71 1.14
C ASN A 205 1.13 -16.23 1.26
N THR A 206 1.31 -16.79 2.47
CA THR A 206 1.17 -18.24 2.69
C THR A 206 -0.16 -18.57 3.37
N LYS A 207 -0.72 -19.75 3.10
CA LYS A 207 -1.96 -20.22 3.74
C LYS A 207 -1.88 -20.22 5.26
N LEU A 208 -0.68 -20.48 5.82
CA LEU A 208 -0.43 -20.44 7.26
C LEU A 208 -0.55 -19.03 7.79
N ASN A 209 0.12 -18.04 7.14
CA ASN A 209 0.06 -16.65 7.55
C ASN A 209 -1.35 -16.07 7.36
N MET A 210 -2.04 -16.42 6.27
CA MET A 210 -3.43 -16.00 6.04
C MET A 210 -4.34 -16.45 7.18
N ARG A 211 -4.32 -17.76 7.52
CA ARG A 211 -5.09 -18.28 8.64
C ARG A 211 -4.72 -17.62 9.97
N LYS A 212 -3.42 -17.45 10.22
CA LYS A 212 -2.93 -16.77 11.42
C LYS A 212 -3.53 -15.36 11.54
N VAL A 213 -3.43 -14.55 10.49
CA VAL A 213 -3.85 -13.14 10.51
C VAL A 213 -5.37 -12.99 10.57
N ILE A 214 -6.14 -13.85 9.86
CA ILE A 214 -7.61 -13.84 9.92
C ILE A 214 -8.13 -14.14 11.33
N ASN A 215 -7.45 -15.03 12.07
CA ASN A 215 -7.85 -15.42 13.42
C ASN A 215 -7.42 -14.43 14.52
N MET A 216 -6.67 -13.37 14.17
CA MET A 216 -6.24 -12.39 15.16
C MET A 216 -7.39 -11.54 15.64
N ASN A 217 -7.72 -11.69 16.93
CA ASN A 217 -8.71 -10.88 17.64
C ASN A 217 -8.14 -10.56 19.02
N TYR A 218 -8.19 -9.30 19.40
CA TYR A 218 -7.74 -8.85 20.69
C TYR A 218 -8.61 -7.67 21.16
N SER A 219 -9.19 -7.79 22.35
CA SER A 219 -10.13 -6.80 22.95
C SER A 219 -11.30 -6.44 22.02
N GLY A 220 -11.78 -7.41 21.20
CA GLY A 220 -12.85 -7.20 20.24
C GLY A 220 -12.39 -6.57 18.91
N GLU A 221 -11.13 -6.20 18.78
CA GLU A 221 -10.55 -5.64 17.57
C GLU A 221 -9.91 -6.73 16.71
N ILE A 222 -10.07 -6.60 15.41
CA ILE A 222 -9.45 -7.48 14.40
C ILE A 222 -8.47 -6.68 13.53
N VAL A 223 -7.68 -7.38 12.73
CA VAL A 223 -6.87 -6.76 11.69
C VAL A 223 -7.78 -5.99 10.73
N SER A 224 -7.50 -4.71 10.50
CA SER A 224 -8.39 -3.85 9.71
C SER A 224 -8.17 -3.96 8.20
N ALA A 225 -6.95 -4.27 7.75
CA ALA A 225 -6.66 -4.60 6.36
C ALA A 225 -5.46 -5.55 6.24
N ILE A 226 -5.45 -6.32 5.15
CA ILE A 226 -4.42 -7.32 4.84
C ILE A 226 -3.94 -7.10 3.41
N TYR A 227 -2.61 -7.06 3.21
CA TYR A 227 -2.00 -6.98 1.88
C TYR A 227 -1.44 -8.34 1.51
N THR A 228 -1.79 -8.82 0.31
CA THR A 228 -1.39 -10.14 -0.19
C THR A 228 -1.20 -10.12 -1.70
N ASP A 229 -0.28 -10.96 -2.17
CA ASP A 229 -0.07 -11.23 -3.59
C ASP A 229 -1.14 -12.17 -4.18
N TYR A 230 -1.95 -12.83 -3.30
CA TYR A 230 -2.95 -13.84 -3.65
C TYR A 230 -4.34 -13.51 -3.06
N PRO A 231 -5.02 -12.47 -3.58
CA PRO A 231 -6.30 -12.00 -3.00
C PRO A 231 -7.41 -13.06 -3.00
N ASP A 232 -7.49 -13.89 -4.03
CA ASP A 232 -8.47 -14.98 -4.17
C ASP A 232 -8.36 -16.00 -3.04
N LYS A 233 -7.11 -16.45 -2.73
CA LYS A 233 -6.85 -17.41 -1.67
C LYS A 233 -7.22 -16.86 -0.29
N LEU A 234 -6.94 -15.58 -0.06
CA LEU A 234 -7.29 -14.92 1.19
C LEU A 234 -8.80 -14.73 1.31
N ASN A 235 -9.48 -14.28 0.23
CA ASN A 235 -10.94 -14.15 0.20
C ASN A 235 -11.63 -15.47 0.51
N GLN A 236 -11.24 -16.58 -0.13
CA GLN A 236 -11.80 -17.90 0.13
C GLN A 236 -11.68 -18.31 1.61
N LEU A 237 -10.49 -18.11 2.21
CA LEU A 237 -10.28 -18.42 3.62
C LEU A 237 -11.11 -17.53 4.55
N MET A 238 -11.32 -16.26 4.18
CA MET A 238 -12.17 -15.34 4.96
C MET A 238 -13.64 -15.69 4.84
N GLU A 239 -14.13 -16.10 3.68
CA GLU A 239 -15.51 -16.58 3.51
C GLU A 239 -15.78 -17.81 4.39
N ASP A 240 -14.83 -18.73 4.49
CA ASP A 240 -14.96 -19.91 5.35
C ASP A 240 -14.91 -19.58 6.85
N HIS A 241 -14.18 -18.53 7.23
CA HIS A 241 -13.97 -18.13 8.63
C HIS A 241 -15.12 -17.26 9.18
N PHE A 242 -15.68 -16.36 8.37
CA PHE A 242 -16.70 -15.38 8.78
C PHE A 242 -18.13 -15.75 8.37
N LYS A 243 -18.39 -17.03 8.04
CA LYS A 243 -19.72 -17.61 7.93
C LYS A 243 -20.31 -17.76 9.31
#